data_0e4fec6fcc1667c83c749c96b7352e0f
#
_entry.id   0e4fec6fcc1667c83c749c96b7352e0f
#
_cell.length_a   1.000
_cell.length_b   1.000
_cell.length_c   1.000
_cell.angle_alpha   90.00
_cell.angle_beta   90.00
_cell.angle_gamma   90.00
#
_symmetry.space_group_name_H-M   'P 1'
#
loop_
_entity.id
_entity.type
_entity.pdbx_description
1 polymer ?
#
loop_
_entity_poly.entity_id
_entity_poly.type
_entity_poly.pdbx_seq_one_letter_code
_entity_poly.pdbx_strand_id
1 'polypeptide(L)'
;MRDLQPILDRAMQVLHTHELDHPGAYARWIWQNSAGDRALGLNEYGCADAANILYMVGAFPADASERASWVQTLQGFQHEDSGLFIEATHHPFHTTAHCIAALELFEAKALYPLKKMQPYLAKENLYDLLDGLNWAEGPWTASHQGAGIYAALVLQGEASPEWQDWYFDWLYENADPDTGLWRKGAVKPTHQGDSFSGT
;
A
#
# COMPACT_ATOMS: atom_id res chain seq x y z
N MET A 1 -25.67 -10.28 18.89
CA MET A 1 -24.54 -10.21 17.94
C MET A 1 -25.12 -9.87 16.58
N ARG A 2 -24.61 -8.87 15.87
CA ARG A 2 -25.10 -8.56 14.52
C ARG A 2 -24.56 -9.61 13.55
N ASP A 3 -25.44 -10.12 12.67
CA ASP A 3 -25.01 -10.99 11.58
C ASP A 3 -24.29 -10.17 10.50
N LEU A 4 -23.02 -10.48 10.23
CA LEU A 4 -22.20 -9.80 9.22
C LEU A 4 -22.22 -10.55 7.87
N GLN A 5 -22.80 -11.73 7.79
CA GLN A 5 -22.77 -12.56 6.58
C GLN A 5 -23.28 -11.80 5.33
N PRO A 6 -24.38 -11.03 5.39
CA PRO A 6 -24.85 -10.29 4.22
C PRO A 6 -23.84 -9.26 3.68
N ILE A 7 -22.99 -8.69 4.58
CA ILE A 7 -21.92 -7.74 4.18
C ILE A 7 -20.79 -8.50 3.47
N LEU A 8 -20.38 -9.64 4.03
CA LEU A 8 -19.36 -10.51 3.44
C LEU A 8 -19.81 -11.02 2.06
N ASP A 9 -21.04 -11.52 1.95
CA ASP A 9 -21.60 -12.00 0.68
C ASP A 9 -21.61 -10.88 -0.38
N ARG A 10 -21.97 -9.67 0.03
CA ARG A 10 -21.97 -8.53 -0.89
C ARG A 10 -20.56 -8.13 -1.31
N ALA A 11 -19.59 -8.13 -0.40
CA ALA A 11 -18.19 -7.86 -0.71
C ALA A 11 -17.66 -8.86 -1.75
N MET A 12 -17.94 -10.16 -1.56
CA MET A 12 -17.54 -11.20 -2.51
C MET A 12 -18.23 -11.05 -3.86
N GLN A 13 -19.54 -10.73 -3.90
CA GLN A 13 -20.21 -10.43 -5.17
C GLN A 13 -19.57 -9.28 -5.95
N VAL A 14 -19.19 -8.18 -5.25
CA VAL A 14 -18.50 -7.07 -5.89
C VAL A 14 -17.13 -7.51 -6.38
N LEU A 15 -16.36 -8.22 -5.56
CA LEU A 15 -15.03 -8.69 -5.91
C LEU A 15 -15.05 -9.54 -7.19
N HIS A 16 -15.99 -10.48 -7.32
CA HIS A 16 -16.14 -11.31 -8.52
C HIS A 16 -16.44 -10.50 -9.79
N THR A 17 -17.04 -9.31 -9.68
CA THR A 17 -17.23 -8.46 -10.88
C THR A 17 -15.94 -7.84 -11.41
N HIS A 18 -14.88 -7.85 -10.60
CA HIS A 18 -13.56 -7.32 -10.95
C HIS A 18 -12.56 -8.40 -11.40
N GLU A 19 -12.94 -9.69 -11.29
CA GLU A 19 -12.11 -10.80 -11.76
C GLU A 19 -11.88 -10.73 -13.28
N LEU A 20 -10.68 -11.12 -13.69
CA LEU A 20 -10.31 -11.26 -15.09
C LEU A 20 -10.08 -12.75 -15.45
N ASP A 21 -9.20 -13.03 -16.37
CA ASP A 21 -9.09 -14.31 -17.07
C ASP A 21 -8.24 -15.39 -16.35
N HIS A 22 -7.55 -15.04 -15.26
CA HIS A 22 -6.76 -16.02 -14.50
C HIS A 22 -6.67 -15.67 -13.00
N PRO A 23 -6.34 -16.64 -12.12
CA PRO A 23 -6.24 -16.39 -10.68
C PRO A 23 -5.22 -15.29 -10.36
N GLY A 24 -5.66 -14.34 -9.56
CA GLY A 24 -4.86 -13.17 -9.18
C GLY A 24 -5.00 -11.97 -10.10
N ALA A 25 -5.68 -12.12 -11.23
CA ALA A 25 -5.92 -11.03 -12.17
C ALA A 25 -7.22 -10.29 -11.85
N TYR A 26 -7.10 -9.03 -11.45
CA TYR A 26 -8.23 -8.18 -11.10
C TYR A 26 -8.10 -6.81 -11.74
N ALA A 27 -9.25 -6.26 -12.15
CA ALA A 27 -9.37 -4.89 -12.58
C ALA A 27 -9.71 -3.99 -11.39
N ARG A 28 -9.10 -2.82 -11.30
CA ARG A 28 -9.53 -1.79 -10.35
C ARG A 28 -10.85 -1.15 -10.76
N TRP A 29 -11.03 -0.94 -12.08
CA TRP A 29 -12.19 -0.33 -12.69
C TRP A 29 -12.78 -1.25 -13.76
N ILE A 30 -14.09 -1.49 -13.70
CA ILE A 30 -14.82 -2.31 -14.66
C ILE A 30 -15.68 -1.48 -15.63
N TRP A 31 -15.73 -0.17 -15.44
CA TRP A 31 -16.36 0.78 -16.37
C TRP A 31 -15.61 2.09 -16.41
N GLN A 32 -15.71 2.79 -17.52
CA GLN A 32 -15.12 4.09 -17.73
C GLN A 32 -15.96 5.17 -17.02
N ASN A 33 -15.31 6.19 -16.44
CA ASN A 33 -15.99 7.39 -15.96
C ASN A 33 -16.25 8.39 -17.10
N SER A 34 -16.92 9.50 -16.79
CA SER A 34 -17.21 10.56 -17.76
C SER A 34 -15.97 11.27 -18.32
N ALA A 35 -14.86 11.26 -17.59
CA ALA A 35 -13.60 11.84 -18.03
C ALA A 35 -12.80 10.91 -18.96
N GLY A 36 -13.12 9.61 -18.98
CA GLY A 36 -12.44 8.64 -19.82
C GLY A 36 -11.01 8.30 -19.38
N ASP A 37 -10.68 8.57 -18.12
CA ASP A 37 -9.30 8.47 -17.57
C ASP A 37 -9.02 7.20 -16.76
N ARG A 38 -10.02 6.30 -16.59
CA ARG A 38 -9.82 5.04 -15.86
C ARG A 38 -9.06 4.04 -16.71
N ALA A 39 -7.98 3.49 -16.16
CA ALA A 39 -7.32 2.32 -16.74
C ALA A 39 -8.17 1.08 -16.46
N LEU A 40 -8.83 0.56 -17.50
CA LEU A 40 -9.59 -0.68 -17.44
C LEU A 40 -8.65 -1.88 -17.64
N GLY A 41 -9.04 -3.04 -17.10
CA GLY A 41 -8.28 -4.28 -17.20
C GLY A 41 -7.35 -4.51 -16.00
N LEU A 42 -6.34 -5.32 -16.22
CA LEU A 42 -5.41 -5.77 -15.17
C LEU A 42 -4.72 -4.58 -14.51
N ASN A 43 -4.78 -4.54 -13.18
CA ASN A 43 -4.28 -3.41 -12.40
C ASN A 43 -3.71 -3.88 -11.05
N GLU A 44 -2.55 -3.39 -10.68
CA GLU A 44 -1.83 -3.77 -9.46
C GLU A 44 -2.62 -3.49 -8.18
N TYR A 45 -3.35 -2.37 -8.12
CA TYR A 45 -4.23 -2.09 -6.97
C TYR A 45 -5.42 -3.04 -6.94
N GLY A 46 -6.04 -3.31 -8.09
CA GLY A 46 -7.14 -4.28 -8.17
C GLY A 46 -6.72 -5.66 -7.67
N CYS A 47 -5.53 -6.11 -8.06
CA CYS A 47 -4.96 -7.39 -7.60
C CYS A 47 -4.62 -7.38 -6.11
N ALA A 48 -3.95 -6.33 -5.62
CA ALA A 48 -3.55 -6.23 -4.21
C ALA A 48 -4.78 -6.08 -3.29
N ASP A 49 -5.76 -5.27 -3.65
CA ASP A 49 -7.01 -5.12 -2.90
C ASP A 49 -7.79 -6.44 -2.85
N ALA A 50 -7.87 -7.16 -3.97
CA ALA A 50 -8.54 -8.45 -4.03
C ALA A 50 -7.87 -9.47 -3.10
N ALA A 51 -6.54 -9.56 -3.07
CA ALA A 51 -5.80 -10.42 -2.16
C ALA A 51 -6.12 -10.11 -0.69
N ASN A 52 -6.09 -8.82 -0.32
CA ASN A 52 -6.41 -8.37 1.03
C ASN A 52 -7.87 -8.69 1.42
N ILE A 53 -8.84 -8.44 0.53
CA ILE A 53 -10.25 -8.74 0.78
C ILE A 53 -10.44 -10.24 0.99
N LEU A 54 -9.92 -11.09 0.09
CA LEU A 54 -10.01 -12.55 0.20
C LEU A 54 -9.42 -13.06 1.52
N TYR A 55 -8.27 -12.51 1.92
CA TYR A 55 -7.64 -12.86 3.19
C TYR A 55 -8.54 -12.47 4.39
N MET A 56 -9.07 -11.25 4.40
CA MET A 56 -9.92 -10.74 5.48
C MET A 56 -11.23 -11.49 5.64
N VAL A 57 -11.82 -11.95 4.54
CA VAL A 57 -13.11 -12.68 4.58
C VAL A 57 -12.94 -14.20 4.74
N GLY A 58 -11.70 -14.70 4.83
CA GLY A 58 -11.41 -16.13 5.00
C GLY A 58 -11.57 -16.95 3.72
N ALA A 59 -11.57 -16.30 2.55
CA ALA A 59 -11.67 -16.94 1.22
C ALA A 59 -10.32 -16.94 0.47
N PHE A 60 -9.21 -16.84 1.21
CA PHE A 60 -7.86 -16.77 0.63
C PHE A 60 -7.49 -18.08 -0.07
N PRO A 61 -6.81 -18.05 -1.23
CA PRO A 61 -6.46 -19.26 -1.98
C PRO A 61 -5.68 -20.28 -1.15
N ALA A 62 -6.13 -21.52 -1.16
CA ALA A 62 -5.48 -22.64 -0.47
C ALA A 62 -4.66 -23.51 -1.43
N ASP A 63 -5.03 -23.56 -2.71
CA ASP A 63 -4.33 -24.36 -3.72
C ASP A 63 -2.98 -23.75 -4.09
N ALA A 64 -1.92 -24.55 -4.13
CA ALA A 64 -0.57 -24.08 -4.38
C ALA A 64 -0.39 -23.50 -5.79
N SER A 65 -1.07 -24.04 -6.80
CA SER A 65 -0.95 -23.54 -8.18
C SER A 65 -1.68 -22.22 -8.35
N GLU A 66 -2.82 -22.06 -7.69
CA GLU A 66 -3.56 -20.81 -7.63
C GLU A 66 -2.73 -19.73 -6.92
N ARG A 67 -2.16 -20.02 -5.75
CA ARG A 67 -1.25 -19.11 -5.03
C ARG A 67 -0.06 -18.69 -5.88
N ALA A 68 0.53 -19.63 -6.63
CA ALA A 68 1.64 -19.33 -7.54
C ALA A 68 1.22 -18.37 -8.67
N SER A 69 0.02 -18.53 -9.22
CA SER A 69 -0.53 -17.59 -10.21
C SER A 69 -0.71 -16.19 -9.65
N TRP A 70 -1.24 -16.06 -8.43
CA TRP A 70 -1.35 -14.78 -7.74
C TRP A 70 0.00 -14.10 -7.56
N VAL A 71 0.99 -14.83 -7.07
CA VAL A 71 2.36 -14.32 -6.88
C VAL A 71 2.96 -13.84 -8.20
N GLN A 72 2.83 -14.65 -9.26
CA GLN A 72 3.35 -14.29 -10.59
C GLN A 72 2.67 -13.01 -11.12
N THR A 73 1.35 -12.89 -10.97
CA THR A 73 0.60 -11.71 -11.39
C THR A 73 1.08 -10.45 -10.66
N LEU A 74 1.13 -10.51 -9.32
CA LEU A 74 1.60 -9.38 -8.50
C LEU A 74 3.05 -9.00 -8.83
N GLN A 75 3.95 -9.99 -8.90
CA GLN A 75 5.36 -9.75 -9.24
C GLN A 75 5.54 -9.15 -10.64
N GLY A 76 4.65 -9.48 -11.57
CA GLY A 76 4.68 -8.98 -12.95
C GLY A 76 4.50 -7.47 -13.09
N PHE A 77 3.99 -6.79 -12.07
CA PHE A 77 3.88 -5.32 -12.05
C PHE A 77 5.15 -4.59 -11.62
N GLN A 78 6.14 -5.32 -11.08
CA GLN A 78 7.35 -4.66 -10.57
C GLN A 78 8.26 -4.21 -11.72
N HIS A 79 8.65 -2.94 -11.70
CA HIS A 79 9.60 -2.37 -12.64
C HIS A 79 11.04 -2.72 -12.25
N GLU A 80 11.74 -3.48 -13.09
CA GLU A 80 13.11 -3.94 -12.82
C GLU A 80 14.11 -2.81 -12.57
N ASP A 81 14.04 -1.72 -13.35
CA ASP A 81 15.01 -0.62 -13.27
C ASP A 81 14.91 0.16 -11.96
N SER A 82 13.70 0.33 -11.43
CA SER A 82 13.44 1.10 -10.20
C SER A 82 13.26 0.22 -8.97
N GLY A 83 12.79 -1.00 -9.16
CA GLY A 83 12.30 -1.89 -8.10
C GLY A 83 10.90 -1.53 -7.60
N LEU A 84 10.24 -0.52 -8.16
CA LEU A 84 8.96 -0.02 -7.68
C LEU A 84 7.79 -0.66 -8.46
N PHE A 85 6.62 -0.63 -7.82
CA PHE A 85 5.31 -0.80 -8.44
C PHE A 85 4.72 0.61 -8.66
N ILE A 86 4.17 0.88 -9.84
CA ILE A 86 3.80 2.24 -10.26
C ILE A 86 2.41 2.23 -10.88
N GLU A 87 1.46 2.80 -10.17
CA GLU A 87 0.09 3.02 -10.61
C GLU A 87 -0.19 4.52 -10.72
N ALA A 88 -0.91 4.93 -11.75
CA ALA A 88 -1.03 6.34 -12.15
C ALA A 88 -1.72 7.26 -11.12
N THR A 89 -2.53 6.71 -10.22
CA THR A 89 -3.36 7.49 -9.29
C THR A 89 -2.77 7.60 -7.88
N HIS A 90 -1.67 6.91 -7.59
CA HIS A 90 -1.03 6.88 -6.29
C HIS A 90 0.47 7.16 -6.36
N HIS A 91 1.03 7.62 -5.23
CA HIS A 91 2.47 7.77 -5.14
C HIS A 91 3.18 6.40 -5.23
N PRO A 92 4.27 6.26 -6.01
CA PRO A 92 4.94 4.96 -6.23
C PRO A 92 5.37 4.24 -4.94
N PHE A 93 5.74 4.96 -3.88
CA PHE A 93 6.10 4.32 -2.60
C PHE A 93 4.89 3.66 -1.94
N HIS A 94 3.72 4.28 -2.01
CA HIS A 94 2.49 3.71 -1.51
C HIS A 94 2.05 2.48 -2.34
N THR A 95 2.06 2.59 -3.67
CA THR A 95 1.75 1.46 -4.56
C THR A 95 2.70 0.28 -4.30
N THR A 96 4.00 0.56 -4.16
CA THR A 96 5.01 -0.47 -3.87
C THR A 96 4.73 -1.17 -2.54
N ALA A 97 4.46 -0.41 -1.48
CA ALA A 97 4.11 -0.99 -0.18
C ALA A 97 2.85 -1.85 -0.25
N HIS A 98 1.84 -1.39 -0.96
CA HIS A 98 0.56 -2.09 -1.10
C HIS A 98 0.72 -3.43 -1.84
N CYS A 99 1.46 -3.46 -2.94
CA CYS A 99 1.75 -4.69 -3.68
C CYS A 99 2.65 -5.66 -2.89
N ILE A 100 3.66 -5.15 -2.18
CA ILE A 100 4.53 -5.98 -1.32
C ILE A 100 3.73 -6.56 -0.15
N ALA A 101 2.83 -5.79 0.47
CA ALA A 101 1.96 -6.30 1.52
C ALA A 101 1.03 -7.41 1.01
N ALA A 102 0.52 -7.28 -0.22
CA ALA A 102 -0.26 -8.34 -0.86
C ALA A 102 0.59 -9.59 -1.13
N LEU A 103 1.83 -9.43 -1.61
CA LEU A 103 2.77 -10.55 -1.78
C LEU A 103 3.08 -11.27 -0.47
N GLU A 104 3.21 -10.53 0.64
CA GLU A 104 3.47 -11.09 1.97
C GLU A 104 2.35 -12.03 2.44
N LEU A 105 1.09 -11.79 2.06
CA LEU A 105 -0.02 -12.74 2.32
C LEU A 105 0.22 -14.11 1.68
N PHE A 106 0.96 -14.15 0.59
CA PHE A 106 1.35 -15.37 -0.12
C PHE A 106 2.72 -15.91 0.33
N GLU A 107 3.36 -15.32 1.36
CA GLU A 107 4.72 -15.64 1.82
C GLU A 107 5.77 -15.44 0.71
N ALA A 108 5.51 -14.49 -0.19
CA ALA A 108 6.35 -14.17 -1.33
C ALA A 108 6.96 -12.76 -1.20
N LYS A 109 8.02 -12.52 -1.95
CA LYS A 109 8.72 -11.23 -2.03
C LYS A 109 8.63 -10.68 -3.45
N ALA A 110 8.89 -9.38 -3.59
CA ALA A 110 9.11 -8.76 -4.89
C ALA A 110 10.37 -9.36 -5.57
N LEU A 111 10.42 -9.33 -6.90
CA LEU A 111 11.51 -9.94 -7.68
C LEU A 111 12.82 -9.15 -7.61
N TYR A 112 12.70 -7.82 -7.59
CA TYR A 112 13.85 -6.93 -7.70
C TYR A 112 14.02 -6.10 -6.43
N PRO A 113 15.27 -5.75 -6.07
CA PRO A 113 15.56 -4.82 -4.98
C PRO A 113 14.85 -3.48 -5.20
N LEU A 114 14.45 -2.81 -4.12
CA LEU A 114 13.78 -1.51 -4.16
C LEU A 114 14.77 -0.36 -4.43
N LYS A 115 15.43 -0.39 -5.60
CA LYS A 115 16.56 0.48 -5.95
C LYS A 115 16.30 1.96 -5.71
N LYS A 116 15.08 2.44 -5.99
CA LYS A 116 14.70 3.85 -5.78
C LYS A 116 14.42 4.19 -4.31
N MET A 117 14.26 3.20 -3.44
CA MET A 117 14.12 3.40 -2.00
C MET A 117 15.45 3.23 -1.25
N GLN A 118 16.44 2.55 -1.82
CA GLN A 118 17.74 2.30 -1.18
C GLN A 118 18.45 3.55 -0.65
N PRO A 119 18.43 4.74 -1.32
CA PRO A 119 19.04 5.94 -0.74
C PRO A 119 18.50 6.30 0.65
N TYR A 120 17.25 5.96 0.95
CA TYR A 120 16.61 6.24 2.22
C TYR A 120 16.91 5.21 3.33
N LEU A 121 17.78 4.24 3.06
CA LEU A 121 18.38 3.37 4.09
C LEU A 121 19.43 4.11 4.91
N ALA A 122 19.93 5.29 4.46
CA ALA A 122 20.72 6.21 5.26
C ALA A 122 19.81 7.08 6.13
N LYS A 123 20.15 7.24 7.43
CA LYS A 123 19.33 7.98 8.42
C LYS A 123 19.03 9.41 7.97
N GLU A 124 20.03 10.12 7.49
CA GLU A 124 19.90 11.51 7.04
C GLU A 124 18.88 11.62 5.90
N ASN A 125 18.97 10.75 4.91
CA ASN A 125 18.06 10.76 3.76
C ASN A 125 16.64 10.37 4.15
N LEU A 126 16.47 9.43 5.12
CA LEU A 126 15.16 9.07 5.66
C LEU A 126 14.51 10.28 6.35
N TYR A 127 15.28 10.97 7.20
CA TYR A 127 14.77 12.12 7.94
C TYR A 127 14.48 13.29 7.00
N ASP A 128 15.34 13.55 6.02
CA ASP A 128 15.10 14.57 4.98
C ASP A 128 13.84 14.28 4.18
N LEU A 129 13.58 13.00 3.83
CA LEU A 129 12.33 12.60 3.19
C LEU A 129 11.13 12.92 4.09
N LEU A 130 11.14 12.42 5.33
CA LEU A 130 10.00 12.55 6.24
C LEU A 130 9.74 14.03 6.61
N ASP A 131 10.79 14.82 6.81
CA ASP A 131 10.68 16.26 7.06
C ASP A 131 10.19 17.05 5.85
N GLY A 132 10.56 16.62 4.64
CA GLY A 132 10.18 17.24 3.39
C GLY A 132 8.76 16.96 2.93
N LEU A 133 8.05 16.01 3.54
CA LEU A 133 6.66 15.70 3.19
C LEU A 133 5.71 16.85 3.56
N ASN A 134 4.69 17.06 2.73
CA ASN A 134 3.72 18.15 2.93
C ASN A 134 2.64 17.80 3.98
N TRP A 135 3.06 17.69 5.24
CA TRP A 135 2.16 17.31 6.34
C TRP A 135 1.06 18.33 6.62
N ALA A 136 1.29 19.62 6.31
CA ALA A 136 0.36 20.69 6.63
C ALA A 136 -0.80 20.82 5.63
N GLU A 137 -0.51 20.69 4.34
CA GLU A 137 -1.48 20.96 3.27
C GLU A 137 -1.96 19.68 2.57
N GLY A 138 -1.17 18.60 2.66
CA GLY A 138 -1.48 17.31 2.05
C GLY A 138 -1.16 16.12 2.96
N PRO A 139 -1.70 16.07 4.21
CA PRO A 139 -1.36 15.03 5.18
C PRO A 139 -1.69 13.61 4.68
N TRP A 140 -2.74 13.47 3.90
CA TRP A 140 -3.10 12.19 3.29
C TRP A 140 -1.97 11.64 2.39
N THR A 141 -1.50 12.44 1.44
CA THR A 141 -0.42 12.05 0.52
C THR A 141 0.91 11.91 1.26
N ALA A 142 1.17 12.78 2.24
CA ALA A 142 2.37 12.71 3.07
C ALA A 142 2.44 11.40 3.84
N SER A 143 1.37 11.00 4.53
CA SER A 143 1.32 9.75 5.29
C SER A 143 1.43 8.52 4.38
N HIS A 144 0.84 8.53 3.19
CA HIS A 144 1.01 7.45 2.21
C HIS A 144 2.47 7.25 1.81
N GLN A 145 3.23 8.33 1.64
CA GLN A 145 4.66 8.22 1.33
C GLN A 145 5.46 7.79 2.55
N GLY A 146 5.19 8.39 3.71
CA GLY A 146 5.87 8.08 4.96
C GLY A 146 5.66 6.63 5.40
N ALA A 147 4.41 6.15 5.42
CA ALA A 147 4.09 4.75 5.73
C ALA A 147 4.57 3.79 4.63
N GLY A 148 4.47 4.22 3.36
CA GLY A 148 4.85 3.42 2.21
C GLY A 148 6.32 3.03 2.19
N ILE A 149 7.23 3.97 2.51
CA ILE A 149 8.67 3.65 2.54
C ILE A 149 8.99 2.66 3.66
N TYR A 150 8.35 2.79 4.83
CA TYR A 150 8.54 1.86 5.93
C TYR A 150 8.06 0.46 5.56
N ALA A 151 6.79 0.34 5.18
CA ALA A 151 6.19 -0.96 4.88
C ALA A 151 6.92 -1.70 3.75
N ALA A 152 7.25 -1.00 2.66
CA ALA A 152 7.94 -1.61 1.54
C ALA A 152 9.33 -2.14 1.93
N LEU A 153 10.18 -1.34 2.58
CA LEU A 153 11.54 -1.74 2.93
C LEU A 153 11.57 -2.83 4.01
N VAL A 154 10.66 -2.77 4.99
CA VAL A 154 10.58 -3.76 6.07
C VAL A 154 10.05 -5.08 5.55
N LEU A 155 8.93 -5.09 4.83
CA LEU A 155 8.33 -6.31 4.30
C LEU A 155 9.22 -6.96 3.24
N GLN A 156 9.94 -6.18 2.42
CA GLN A 156 10.91 -6.73 1.48
C GLN A 156 12.17 -7.29 2.18
N GLY A 157 12.42 -6.89 3.44
CA GLY A 157 13.58 -7.33 4.24
C GLY A 157 14.85 -6.53 3.93
N GLU A 158 14.73 -5.31 3.39
CA GLU A 158 15.87 -4.43 3.08
C GLU A 158 16.22 -3.50 4.24
N ALA A 159 15.26 -3.22 5.15
CA ALA A 159 15.49 -2.37 6.33
C ALA A 159 16.09 -3.15 7.50
N SER A 160 17.16 -2.64 8.09
CA SER A 160 17.73 -3.19 9.32
C SER A 160 16.86 -2.87 10.54
N PRO A 161 17.02 -3.59 11.68
CA PRO A 161 16.37 -3.20 12.94
C PRO A 161 16.72 -1.78 13.38
N GLU A 162 17.98 -1.37 13.25
CA GLU A 162 18.42 -0.01 13.56
C GLU A 162 17.72 1.04 12.70
N TRP A 163 17.52 0.76 11.42
CA TRP A 163 16.76 1.64 10.53
C TRP A 163 15.29 1.79 10.98
N GLN A 164 14.68 0.70 11.43
CA GLN A 164 13.33 0.71 11.97
C GLN A 164 13.24 1.57 13.24
N ASP A 165 14.24 1.47 14.12
CA ASP A 165 14.34 2.32 15.32
C ASP A 165 14.41 3.81 14.92
N TRP A 166 15.24 4.21 13.94
CA TRP A 166 15.30 5.60 13.46
C TRP A 166 13.94 6.09 12.93
N TYR A 167 13.23 5.24 12.19
CA TYR A 167 11.91 5.60 11.67
C TYR A 167 10.92 5.86 12.80
N PHE A 168 10.87 4.99 13.81
CA PHE A 168 9.99 5.19 14.96
C PHE A 168 10.42 6.35 15.85
N ASP A 169 11.71 6.58 16.04
CA ASP A 169 12.23 7.76 16.75
C ASP A 169 11.69 9.04 16.10
N TRP A 170 11.81 9.14 14.76
CA TRP A 170 11.26 10.28 14.04
C TRP A 170 9.75 10.42 14.25
N LEU A 171 8.99 9.34 14.19
CA LEU A 171 7.55 9.36 14.42
C LEU A 171 7.20 9.87 15.82
N TYR A 172 7.85 9.35 16.86
CA TYR A 172 7.61 9.77 18.24
C TYR A 172 7.99 11.22 18.50
N GLU A 173 9.10 11.68 17.97
CA GLU A 173 9.57 13.06 18.10
C GLU A 173 8.64 14.07 17.42
N ASN A 174 8.01 13.67 16.32
CA ASN A 174 7.18 14.53 15.49
C ASN A 174 5.66 14.33 15.68
N ALA A 175 5.23 13.38 16.51
CA ALA A 175 3.83 13.23 16.86
C ALA A 175 3.35 14.44 17.68
N ASP A 176 2.17 14.94 17.36
CA ASP A 176 1.51 15.98 18.17
C ASP A 176 0.95 15.34 19.44
N PRO A 177 1.38 15.78 20.65
CA PRO A 177 1.01 15.13 21.91
C PRO A 177 -0.47 15.28 22.26
N ASP A 178 -1.17 16.28 21.70
CA ASP A 178 -2.57 16.52 22.00
C ASP A 178 -3.51 15.72 21.12
N THR A 179 -3.07 15.42 19.87
CA THR A 179 -3.90 14.73 18.87
C THR A 179 -3.41 13.32 18.56
N GLY A 180 -2.13 13.02 18.78
CA GLY A 180 -1.48 11.78 18.39
C GLY A 180 -1.19 11.69 16.87
N LEU A 181 -1.34 12.78 16.12
CA LEU A 181 -1.18 12.82 14.67
C LEU A 181 0.14 13.45 14.26
N TRP A 182 0.55 13.26 13.02
CA TRP A 182 1.74 13.83 12.41
C TRP A 182 1.37 14.95 11.42
N ARG A 183 2.13 16.02 11.34
CA ARG A 183 3.33 16.36 12.11
C ARG A 183 2.93 17.35 13.21
N LYS A 184 3.68 17.34 14.33
CA LYS A 184 3.49 18.32 15.42
C LYS A 184 3.44 19.76 14.88
N GLY A 185 2.37 20.49 15.23
CA GLY A 185 2.13 21.85 14.77
C GLY A 185 1.59 21.98 13.34
N ALA A 186 1.53 20.91 12.54
CA ALA A 186 0.91 20.89 11.22
C ALA A 186 -0.57 20.53 11.27
N VAL A 187 -1.02 19.86 12.32
CA VAL A 187 -2.41 19.42 12.50
C VAL A 187 -3.30 20.63 12.73
N LYS A 188 -4.25 20.86 11.80
CA LYS A 188 -5.26 21.90 11.94
C LYS A 188 -6.56 21.27 12.45
N PRO A 189 -7.09 21.66 13.62
CA PRO A 189 -8.30 21.06 14.23
C PRO A 189 -9.56 21.15 13.37
N THR A 190 -9.56 21.99 12.34
CA THR A 190 -10.71 22.27 11.48
C THR A 190 -10.87 21.34 10.29
N HIS A 191 -9.90 20.47 9.99
CA HIS A 191 -9.97 19.52 8.88
C HIS A 191 -10.22 18.10 9.39
N GLN A 192 -11.48 17.84 9.78
CA GLN A 192 -11.90 16.51 10.26
C GLN A 192 -11.75 15.38 9.22
N GLY A 193 -11.48 15.68 7.96
CA GLY A 193 -11.29 14.69 6.90
C GLY A 193 -9.85 14.30 6.63
N ASP A 194 -8.88 15.17 6.93
CA ASP A 194 -7.50 15.04 6.47
C ASP A 194 -6.56 14.44 7.52
N SER A 195 -7.02 14.26 8.74
CA SER A 195 -6.19 13.91 9.89
C SER A 195 -6.08 12.41 10.19
N PHE A 196 -6.69 11.54 9.38
CA PHE A 196 -6.71 10.09 9.63
C PHE A 196 -5.71 9.28 8.81
N SER A 197 -4.83 9.93 8.10
CA SER A 197 -3.95 9.28 7.14
C SER A 197 -2.59 8.88 7.71
N GLY A 198 -2.40 8.91 8.99
CA GLY A 198 -1.13 8.63 9.65
C GLY A 198 -0.90 7.17 10.04
N THR A 199 -1.46 6.20 9.31
CA THR A 199 -1.24 4.77 9.63
C THR A 199 -0.36 4.09 8.63
#